data_61cac3e55054c74d2407c7767efbd8c3
#
_entry.id   61cac3e55054c74d2407c7767efbd8c3
#
_cell.length_a   1.000
_cell.length_b   1.000
_cell.length_c   1.000
_cell.angle_alpha   90.00
_cell.angle_beta   90.00
_cell.angle_gamma   90.00
#
_symmetry.space_group_name_H-M   'P 1'
#
loop_
_entity.id
_entity.type
_entity.pdbx_description
1 polymer ?
#
loop_
_entity_poly.entity_id
_entity_poly.type
_entity_poly.pdbx_seq_one_letter_code
_entity_poly.pdbx_strand_id
1 'polypeptide(L)'
;MNDKQPNSQTEKSVSLSINGQPITAPDSLSVIQALWHAGFPRVKGVGCLDGVCGSCRVMVRYKDTVDIKMALGCQLLIEEGMDVFFSVFDTPSQHRYNLSEINTSWDVQTEFHKIFPEAQSCRHCGGCNKACPKGIDVENGVDLAVRGRFRESGELFVDCVMCNLCMTGCPEFIDPNHVGLFARRVTGYFHTRPSNLINRLAAVNSGMLDVDIDEEVL
;
A
#
# COMPACT_ATOMS: atom_id res chain seq x y z
N MET A 1 -16.85 -35.83 -30.95
CA MET A 1 -15.50 -35.49 -30.51
C MET A 1 -14.95 -34.48 -31.52
N ASN A 2 -15.09 -33.20 -31.23
CA ASN A 2 -14.56 -32.12 -32.04
C ASN A 2 -13.43 -31.47 -31.26
N ASP A 3 -12.20 -31.90 -31.61
CA ASP A 3 -11.00 -31.22 -31.15
C ASP A 3 -10.94 -29.83 -31.80
N LYS A 4 -11.33 -28.81 -31.04
CA LYS A 4 -10.98 -27.43 -31.37
C LYS A 4 -9.51 -27.23 -31.04
N GLN A 5 -8.68 -27.29 -32.08
CA GLN A 5 -7.28 -26.80 -32.01
C GLN A 5 -7.31 -25.35 -31.47
N PRO A 6 -6.41 -24.98 -30.54
CA PRO A 6 -6.25 -23.60 -30.14
C PRO A 6 -5.71 -22.80 -31.33
N ASN A 7 -6.43 -21.75 -31.68
CA ASN A 7 -6.07 -20.80 -32.70
C ASN A 7 -4.74 -20.14 -32.31
N SER A 8 -3.66 -20.51 -32.94
CA SER A 8 -2.34 -19.85 -32.80
C SER A 8 -2.38 -18.48 -33.44
N GLN A 9 -2.99 -17.51 -32.76
CA GLN A 9 -2.71 -16.10 -33.03
C GLN A 9 -1.25 -15.90 -32.68
N THR A 10 -0.41 -15.57 -33.67
CA THR A 10 0.97 -15.14 -33.45
C THR A 10 0.94 -13.89 -32.58
N GLU A 11 1.21 -14.06 -31.27
CA GLU A 11 1.31 -12.95 -30.34
C GLU A 11 2.40 -12.01 -30.86
N LYS A 12 2.02 -10.79 -31.14
CA LYS A 12 2.94 -9.76 -31.60
C LYS A 12 3.65 -9.18 -30.40
N SER A 13 4.98 -9.24 -30.40
CA SER A 13 5.79 -8.60 -29.37
C SER A 13 5.94 -7.12 -29.67
N VAL A 14 5.73 -6.28 -28.67
CA VAL A 14 5.85 -4.82 -28.74
C VAL A 14 6.89 -4.32 -27.76
N SER A 15 7.55 -3.23 -28.13
CA SER A 15 8.53 -2.55 -27.29
C SER A 15 7.97 -1.24 -26.76
N LEU A 16 8.08 -1.04 -25.44
CA LEU A 16 7.60 0.14 -24.75
C LEU A 16 8.60 0.56 -23.68
N SER A 17 8.40 1.74 -23.10
CA SER A 17 9.17 2.21 -21.94
C SER A 17 8.25 2.28 -20.71
N ILE A 18 8.69 1.73 -19.59
CA ILE A 18 8.01 1.88 -18.30
C ILE A 18 8.96 2.52 -17.29
N ASN A 19 8.63 3.71 -16.81
CA ASN A 19 9.50 4.55 -15.97
C ASN A 19 10.92 4.72 -16.55
N GLY A 20 11.01 4.88 -17.88
CA GLY A 20 12.26 5.03 -18.62
C GLY A 20 13.04 3.73 -18.85
N GLN A 21 12.53 2.58 -18.40
CA GLN A 21 13.14 1.27 -18.67
C GLN A 21 12.50 0.64 -19.90
N PRO A 22 13.29 0.22 -20.93
CA PRO A 22 12.76 -0.47 -22.10
C PRO A 22 12.28 -1.88 -21.71
N ILE A 23 11.09 -2.23 -22.16
CA ILE A 23 10.45 -3.52 -21.92
C ILE A 23 9.92 -4.02 -23.26
N THR A 24 10.08 -5.32 -23.53
CA THR A 24 9.49 -6.01 -24.68
C THR A 24 8.60 -7.14 -24.15
N ALA A 25 7.34 -7.16 -24.60
CA ALA A 25 6.36 -8.13 -24.15
C ALA A 25 5.26 -8.32 -25.20
N PRO A 26 4.48 -9.42 -25.14
CA PRO A 26 3.31 -9.63 -26.00
C PRO A 26 2.28 -8.49 -25.86
N ASP A 27 1.72 -8.03 -26.98
CA ASP A 27 0.70 -6.96 -27.03
C ASP A 27 -0.64 -7.33 -26.38
N SER A 28 -0.85 -8.62 -26.13
CA SER A 28 -1.99 -9.15 -25.38
C SER A 28 -1.94 -8.86 -23.88
N LEU A 29 -0.80 -8.40 -23.34
CA LEU A 29 -0.61 -8.17 -21.91
C LEU A 29 -0.99 -6.74 -21.51
N SER A 30 -1.50 -6.62 -20.29
CA SER A 30 -1.65 -5.30 -19.64
C SER A 30 -0.28 -4.78 -19.15
N VAL A 31 -0.18 -3.49 -18.86
CA VAL A 31 1.05 -2.88 -18.30
C VAL A 31 1.57 -3.64 -17.08
N ILE A 32 0.69 -4.05 -16.16
CA ILE A 32 1.09 -4.83 -14.97
C ILE A 32 1.61 -6.21 -15.38
N GLN A 33 0.92 -6.89 -16.28
CA GLN A 33 1.34 -8.20 -16.77
C GLN A 33 2.66 -8.14 -17.56
N ALA A 34 2.87 -7.07 -18.33
CA ALA A 34 4.12 -6.84 -19.04
C ALA A 34 5.32 -6.67 -18.09
N LEU A 35 5.11 -5.98 -16.97
CA LEU A 35 6.14 -5.88 -15.91
C LEU A 35 6.47 -7.24 -15.30
N TRP A 36 5.47 -8.07 -14.99
CA TRP A 36 5.72 -9.42 -14.50
C TRP A 36 6.42 -10.29 -15.53
N HIS A 37 6.00 -10.20 -16.81
CA HIS A 37 6.64 -10.89 -17.91
C HIS A 37 8.13 -10.50 -18.05
N ALA A 38 8.45 -9.23 -17.83
CA ALA A 38 9.81 -8.70 -17.84
C ALA A 38 10.63 -9.04 -16.58
N GLY A 39 10.08 -9.83 -15.65
CA GLY A 39 10.81 -10.32 -14.47
C GLY A 39 10.73 -9.42 -13.24
N PHE A 40 9.81 -8.44 -13.19
CA PHE A 40 9.57 -7.63 -12.00
C PHE A 40 8.56 -8.34 -11.07
N PRO A 41 9.00 -9.06 -10.03
CA PRO A 41 8.10 -9.86 -9.20
C PRO A 41 7.19 -9.01 -8.31
N ARG A 42 7.58 -7.77 -8.06
CA ARG A 42 6.83 -6.82 -7.25
C ARG A 42 6.62 -5.52 -8.01
N VAL A 43 5.36 -5.24 -8.32
CA VAL A 43 4.96 -4.00 -8.99
C VAL A 43 4.22 -3.14 -7.97
N LYS A 44 4.71 -1.90 -7.76
CA LYS A 44 4.04 -0.94 -6.88
C LYS A 44 2.68 -0.57 -7.45
N GLY A 45 1.67 -0.43 -6.59
CA GLY A 45 0.33 -0.07 -7.00
C GLY A 45 -0.53 -1.23 -7.49
N VAL A 46 -0.07 -2.47 -7.37
CA VAL A 46 -0.92 -3.64 -7.68
C VAL A 46 -1.91 -3.87 -6.54
N GLY A 47 -3.19 -3.79 -6.87
CA GLY A 47 -4.30 -4.03 -5.96
C GLY A 47 -5.23 -5.11 -6.47
N CYS A 48 -6.46 -4.74 -6.88
CA CYS A 48 -7.51 -5.69 -7.27
C CYS A 48 -7.30 -6.37 -8.62
N LEU A 49 -6.54 -5.78 -9.54
CA LEU A 49 -6.36 -6.18 -10.95
C LEU A 49 -7.63 -6.11 -11.84
N ASP A 50 -8.77 -5.76 -11.28
CA ASP A 50 -10.08 -5.69 -11.93
C ASP A 50 -10.51 -4.26 -12.29
N GLY A 51 -9.60 -3.29 -12.21
CA GLY A 51 -9.89 -1.89 -12.55
C GLY A 51 -10.67 -1.10 -11.49
N VAL A 52 -10.96 -1.68 -10.32
CA VAL A 52 -11.85 -1.10 -9.32
C VAL A 52 -11.13 -0.19 -8.33
N CYS A 53 -9.97 -0.62 -7.80
CA CYS A 53 -9.30 0.08 -6.69
C CYS A 53 -8.54 1.33 -7.12
N GLY A 54 -8.18 1.48 -8.39
CA GLY A 54 -7.43 2.63 -8.92
C GLY A 54 -5.97 2.72 -8.49
N SER A 55 -5.42 1.73 -7.75
CA SER A 55 -4.05 1.75 -7.25
C SER A 55 -2.98 1.65 -8.35
N CYS A 56 -3.32 1.05 -9.50
CA CYS A 56 -2.44 0.88 -10.63
C CYS A 56 -2.53 2.03 -11.67
N ARG A 57 -2.88 3.24 -11.23
CA ARG A 57 -2.93 4.40 -12.14
C ARG A 57 -1.57 4.69 -12.72
N VAL A 58 -1.56 4.88 -14.03
CA VAL A 58 -0.38 5.23 -14.81
C VAL A 58 -0.68 6.44 -15.69
N MET A 59 0.35 7.20 -15.96
CA MET A 59 0.36 8.19 -17.03
C MET A 59 0.92 7.53 -18.27
N VAL A 60 0.26 7.73 -19.39
CA VAL A 60 0.64 7.10 -20.66
C VAL A 60 0.77 8.17 -21.71
N ARG A 61 1.88 8.11 -22.45
CA ARG A 61 2.09 8.83 -23.69
C ARG A 61 2.25 7.82 -24.82
N TYR A 62 1.46 7.97 -25.85
CA TYR A 62 1.58 7.14 -27.04
C TYR A 62 2.65 7.69 -27.98
N LYS A 63 3.22 6.82 -28.79
CA LYS A 63 4.16 7.20 -29.84
C LYS A 63 3.54 8.31 -30.70
N ASP A 64 4.35 9.29 -31.05
CA ASP A 64 3.96 10.42 -31.92
C ASP A 64 2.89 11.35 -31.33
N THR A 65 2.60 11.27 -30.03
CA THR A 65 1.71 12.21 -29.33
C THR A 65 2.45 12.96 -28.22
N VAL A 66 1.99 14.19 -27.96
CA VAL A 66 2.45 14.99 -26.80
C VAL A 66 1.49 14.89 -25.64
N ASP A 67 0.30 14.36 -25.86
CA ASP A 67 -0.74 14.24 -24.86
C ASP A 67 -0.45 13.11 -23.87
N ILE A 68 -0.60 13.40 -22.59
CA ILE A 68 -0.50 12.41 -21.53
C ILE A 68 -1.90 12.06 -21.05
N LYS A 69 -2.22 10.78 -21.04
CA LYS A 69 -3.49 10.25 -20.56
C LYS A 69 -3.30 9.47 -19.27
N MET A 70 -4.31 9.52 -18.40
CA MET A 70 -4.37 8.66 -17.21
C MET A 70 -5.10 7.37 -17.55
N ALA A 71 -4.54 6.24 -17.14
CA ALA A 71 -5.13 4.92 -17.33
C ALA A 71 -4.91 4.01 -16.11
N LEU A 72 -5.55 2.84 -16.12
CA LEU A 72 -5.34 1.80 -15.13
C LEU A 72 -4.42 0.74 -15.70
N GLY A 73 -3.23 0.60 -15.14
CA GLY A 73 -2.20 -0.31 -15.67
C GLY A 73 -2.60 -1.78 -15.68
N CYS A 74 -3.58 -2.19 -14.88
CA CYS A 74 -4.13 -3.55 -14.92
C CYS A 74 -5.12 -3.78 -16.07
N GLN A 75 -5.66 -2.71 -16.69
CA GLN A 75 -6.64 -2.78 -17.78
C GLN A 75 -6.07 -2.30 -19.11
N LEU A 76 -5.02 -1.50 -19.07
CA LEU A 76 -4.39 -0.93 -20.26
C LEU A 76 -3.50 -1.97 -20.92
N LEU A 77 -3.84 -2.37 -22.13
CA LEU A 77 -2.97 -3.20 -22.97
C LEU A 77 -1.78 -2.38 -23.48
N ILE A 78 -0.64 -3.04 -23.62
CA ILE A 78 0.57 -2.39 -24.10
C ILE A 78 0.58 -2.25 -25.62
N GLU A 79 1.17 -1.15 -26.10
CA GLU A 79 1.31 -0.85 -27.53
C GLU A 79 2.75 -0.45 -27.88
N GLU A 80 3.11 -0.61 -29.14
CA GLU A 80 4.44 -0.27 -29.64
C GLU A 80 4.78 1.21 -29.43
N GLY A 81 5.95 1.46 -28.82
CA GLY A 81 6.46 2.81 -28.58
C GLY A 81 5.71 3.61 -27.53
N MET A 82 4.92 2.93 -26.67
CA MET A 82 4.24 3.55 -25.55
C MET A 82 5.24 3.91 -24.44
N ASP A 83 5.12 5.11 -23.88
CA ASP A 83 5.80 5.51 -22.65
C ASP A 83 4.81 5.48 -21.48
N VAL A 84 5.10 4.67 -20.49
CA VAL A 84 4.25 4.50 -19.29
C VAL A 84 4.99 4.98 -18.06
N PHE A 85 4.34 5.81 -17.27
CA PHE A 85 4.87 6.32 -16.01
C PHE A 85 3.90 5.98 -14.89
N PHE A 86 4.37 5.26 -13.89
CA PHE A 86 3.66 5.13 -12.63
C PHE A 86 3.73 6.47 -11.89
N SER A 87 2.61 6.93 -11.36
CA SER A 87 2.49 8.22 -10.65
C SER A 87 3.32 8.32 -9.37
N VAL A 88 3.95 7.23 -8.96
CA VAL A 88 4.81 7.19 -7.79
C VAL A 88 6.24 7.15 -8.26
N PHE A 89 6.87 8.31 -8.29
CA PHE A 89 8.24 8.50 -8.76
C PHE A 89 9.30 8.18 -7.69
N ASP A 90 8.87 7.94 -6.46
CA ASP A 90 9.80 7.72 -5.36
C ASP A 90 10.11 6.23 -5.18
N THR A 91 11.37 5.96 -4.79
CA THR A 91 11.73 4.68 -4.20
C THR A 91 10.74 4.40 -3.07
N PRO A 92 10.13 3.20 -3.03
CA PRO A 92 9.21 2.87 -1.95
C PRO A 92 9.90 3.11 -0.62
N SER A 93 9.30 3.95 0.22
CA SER A 93 9.76 4.10 1.59
C SER A 93 9.79 2.71 2.21
N GLN A 94 10.97 2.29 2.64
CA GLN A 94 11.14 0.96 3.20
C GLN A 94 11.00 1.05 4.72
N HIS A 95 9.77 1.30 5.19
CA HIS A 95 9.47 1.23 6.60
C HIS A 95 9.53 -0.24 7.04
N ARG A 96 10.70 -0.65 7.50
CA ARG A 96 10.93 -2.01 8.02
C ARG A 96 10.76 -2.00 9.52
N TYR A 97 9.94 -2.88 10.02
CA TYR A 97 9.73 -3.08 11.45
C TYR A 97 9.31 -4.51 11.74
N ASN A 98 9.61 -4.95 12.95
CA ASN A 98 9.17 -6.23 13.48
C ASN A 98 8.45 -6.00 14.80
N LEU A 99 7.14 -6.23 14.82
CA LEU A 99 6.33 -5.98 16.02
C LEU A 99 6.73 -6.90 17.20
N SER A 100 7.33 -8.05 16.93
CA SER A 100 7.80 -8.95 18.00
C SER A 100 9.03 -8.41 18.77
N GLU A 101 9.71 -7.41 18.23
CA GLU A 101 10.83 -6.73 18.88
C GLU A 101 10.37 -5.57 19.77
N ILE A 102 9.10 -5.16 19.66
CA ILE A 102 8.49 -4.13 20.49
C ILE A 102 7.96 -4.82 21.76
N ASN A 103 8.61 -4.60 22.88
CA ASN A 103 8.33 -5.34 24.11
C ASN A 103 7.01 -4.92 24.77
N THR A 104 6.70 -3.64 24.73
CA THR A 104 5.50 -3.08 25.39
C THR A 104 4.75 -2.11 24.48
N SER A 105 3.47 -1.91 24.75
CA SER A 105 2.65 -0.90 24.06
C SER A 105 3.19 0.54 24.25
N TRP A 106 3.92 0.81 25.32
CA TRP A 106 4.55 2.10 25.58
C TRP A 106 5.73 2.39 24.64
N ASP A 107 6.44 1.36 24.21
CA ASP A 107 7.59 1.50 23.32
C ASP A 107 7.16 1.79 21.88
N VAL A 108 5.90 1.48 21.54
CA VAL A 108 5.37 1.61 20.16
C VAL A 108 5.52 3.02 19.62
N GLN A 109 5.24 4.05 20.42
CA GLN A 109 5.34 5.44 19.96
C GLN A 109 6.79 5.83 19.66
N THR A 110 7.73 5.40 20.51
CA THR A 110 9.16 5.64 20.29
C THR A 110 9.64 4.96 19.01
N GLU A 111 9.24 3.70 18.81
CA GLU A 111 9.60 2.96 17.59
C GLU A 111 8.90 3.55 16.36
N PHE A 112 7.64 3.97 16.47
CA PHE A 112 6.93 4.65 15.39
C PHE A 112 7.69 5.87 14.88
N HIS A 113 8.18 6.72 15.77
CA HIS A 113 8.92 7.93 15.40
C HIS A 113 10.28 7.62 14.72
N LYS A 114 10.86 6.46 15.01
CA LYS A 114 12.07 5.98 14.30
C LYS A 114 11.75 5.41 12.92
N ILE A 115 10.62 4.70 12.81
CA ILE A 115 10.19 4.05 11.55
C ILE A 115 9.62 5.07 10.57
N PHE A 116 8.84 6.05 11.07
CA PHE A 116 8.15 7.09 10.29
C PHE A 116 8.53 8.50 10.78
N PRO A 117 9.82 8.89 10.69
CA PRO A 117 10.25 10.21 11.17
C PRO A 117 9.55 11.35 10.41
N GLU A 118 9.23 11.14 9.12
CA GLU A 118 8.54 12.09 8.27
C GLU A 118 7.10 12.38 8.71
N ALA A 119 6.46 11.45 9.42
CA ALA A 119 5.07 11.64 9.87
C ALA A 119 4.90 12.85 10.78
N GLN A 120 5.96 13.23 11.53
CA GLN A 120 5.96 14.39 12.41
C GLN A 120 5.95 15.72 11.64
N SER A 121 6.29 15.71 10.34
CA SER A 121 6.30 16.88 9.49
C SER A 121 4.94 17.19 8.86
N CYS A 122 3.87 16.52 9.29
CA CYS A 122 2.54 16.74 8.76
C CYS A 122 2.11 18.21 8.90
N ARG A 123 1.75 18.85 7.78
CA ARG A 123 1.28 20.25 7.77
C ARG A 123 -0.22 20.41 7.93
N HIS A 124 -0.94 19.33 8.13
CA HIS A 124 -2.41 19.37 8.22
C HIS A 124 -3.09 20.05 7.01
N CYS A 125 -2.59 19.80 5.80
CA CYS A 125 -3.08 20.45 4.57
C CYS A 125 -4.32 19.78 3.96
N GLY A 126 -4.71 18.59 4.43
CA GLY A 126 -5.86 17.83 3.93
C GLY A 126 -5.70 17.24 2.53
N GLY A 127 -4.51 17.32 1.91
CA GLY A 127 -4.27 16.79 0.57
C GLY A 127 -4.50 15.27 0.48
N CYS A 128 -4.05 14.54 1.48
CA CYS A 128 -4.24 13.09 1.58
C CYS A 128 -5.72 12.69 1.76
N ASN A 129 -6.53 13.49 2.49
CA ASN A 129 -7.96 13.27 2.64
C ASN A 129 -8.68 13.40 1.29
N LYS A 130 -8.36 14.46 0.54
CA LYS A 130 -8.95 14.70 -0.79
C LYS A 130 -8.55 13.65 -1.81
N ALA A 131 -7.34 13.10 -1.68
CA ALA A 131 -6.84 12.05 -2.56
C ALA A 131 -7.42 10.65 -2.23
N CYS A 132 -8.03 10.47 -1.06
CA CYS A 132 -8.52 9.17 -0.62
C CYS A 132 -9.84 8.79 -1.30
N PRO A 133 -9.89 7.72 -2.14
CA PRO A 133 -11.13 7.31 -2.82
C PRO A 133 -12.14 6.68 -1.87
N LYS A 134 -11.72 6.32 -0.65
CA LYS A 134 -12.57 5.73 0.39
C LYS A 134 -13.12 6.77 1.36
N GLY A 135 -12.75 8.04 1.20
CA GLY A 135 -13.20 9.12 2.09
C GLY A 135 -12.65 9.02 3.52
N ILE A 136 -11.54 8.32 3.70
CA ILE A 136 -10.89 8.20 5.02
C ILE A 136 -10.35 9.56 5.43
N ASP A 137 -10.51 9.92 6.70
CA ASP A 137 -9.82 11.06 7.32
C ASP A 137 -8.35 10.70 7.61
N VAL A 138 -7.58 10.68 6.51
CA VAL A 138 -6.19 10.21 6.49
C VAL A 138 -5.28 11.11 7.32
N GLU A 139 -5.51 12.42 7.26
CA GLU A 139 -4.74 13.43 8.00
C GLU A 139 -4.86 13.20 9.51
N ASN A 140 -6.08 13.09 10.00
CA ASN A 140 -6.36 12.80 11.41
C ASN A 140 -5.77 11.45 11.82
N GLY A 141 -5.86 10.45 10.95
CA GLY A 141 -5.25 9.15 11.21
C GLY A 141 -3.73 9.20 11.38
N VAL A 142 -3.04 10.03 10.60
CA VAL A 142 -1.59 10.28 10.77
C VAL A 142 -1.32 11.02 12.08
N ASP A 143 -2.07 12.07 12.39
CA ASP A 143 -1.92 12.85 13.64
C ASP A 143 -2.11 11.99 14.88
N LEU A 144 -3.14 11.14 14.88
CA LEU A 144 -3.38 10.17 15.95
C LEU A 144 -2.20 9.21 16.15
N ALA A 145 -1.62 8.69 15.05
CA ALA A 145 -0.46 7.81 15.12
C ALA A 145 0.77 8.54 15.69
N VAL A 146 1.03 9.77 15.26
CA VAL A 146 2.12 10.62 15.78
C VAL A 146 1.97 10.83 17.29
N ARG A 147 0.74 10.98 17.77
CA ARG A 147 0.43 11.13 19.22
C ARG A 147 0.40 9.80 19.99
N GLY A 148 0.69 8.67 19.35
CA GLY A 148 0.68 7.36 19.99
C GLY A 148 -0.71 6.72 20.13
N ARG A 149 -1.77 7.34 19.58
CA ARG A 149 -3.15 6.83 19.62
C ARG A 149 -3.39 5.82 18.49
N PHE A 150 -2.62 4.73 18.51
CA PHE A 150 -2.57 3.76 17.40
C PHE A 150 -3.89 3.02 17.19
N ARG A 151 -4.65 2.74 18.25
CA ARG A 151 -5.95 2.08 18.12
C ARG A 151 -6.90 2.95 17.31
N GLU A 152 -7.04 4.20 17.68
CA GLU A 152 -7.94 5.14 17.01
C GLU A 152 -7.48 5.43 15.55
N SER A 153 -6.17 5.60 15.35
CA SER A 153 -5.60 5.68 14.02
C SER A 153 -5.94 4.43 13.20
N GLY A 154 -5.73 3.24 13.76
CA GLY A 154 -6.02 1.97 13.10
C GLY A 154 -7.49 1.83 12.72
N GLU A 155 -8.42 2.28 13.55
CA GLU A 155 -9.86 2.28 13.29
C GLU A 155 -10.23 3.16 12.09
N LEU A 156 -9.63 4.35 11.96
CA LEU A 156 -9.85 5.21 10.78
C LEU A 156 -9.37 4.54 9.48
N PHE A 157 -8.28 3.78 9.53
CA PHE A 157 -7.73 3.12 8.36
C PHE A 157 -8.29 1.72 8.07
N VAL A 158 -9.34 1.27 8.75
CA VAL A 158 -9.91 -0.09 8.54
C VAL A 158 -10.26 -0.33 7.07
N ASP A 159 -10.88 0.64 6.40
CA ASP A 159 -11.28 0.54 5.00
C ASP A 159 -10.16 0.88 4.00
N CYS A 160 -8.93 1.10 4.47
CA CYS A 160 -7.82 1.44 3.59
C CYS A 160 -7.40 0.24 2.73
N VAL A 161 -7.48 0.43 1.42
CA VAL A 161 -7.10 -0.56 0.39
C VAL A 161 -5.66 -0.42 -0.10
N MET A 162 -4.85 0.40 0.57
CA MET A 162 -3.42 0.62 0.24
C MET A 162 -3.18 1.09 -1.20
N CYS A 163 -4.06 1.93 -1.74
CA CYS A 163 -3.99 2.41 -3.13
C CYS A 163 -2.87 3.44 -3.40
N ASN A 164 -2.17 3.92 -2.37
CA ASN A 164 -1.06 4.89 -2.42
C ASN A 164 -1.45 6.31 -2.89
N LEU A 165 -2.71 6.62 -3.18
CA LEU A 165 -3.09 7.95 -3.67
C LEU A 165 -2.84 9.07 -2.65
N CYS A 166 -2.95 8.78 -1.36
CA CYS A 166 -2.65 9.73 -0.29
C CYS A 166 -1.16 10.12 -0.25
N MET A 167 -0.26 9.22 -0.69
CA MET A 167 1.18 9.51 -0.77
C MET A 167 1.48 10.58 -1.81
N THR A 168 0.85 10.48 -2.99
CA THR A 168 1.06 11.45 -4.07
C THR A 168 0.48 12.83 -3.74
N GLY A 169 -0.48 12.90 -2.83
CA GLY A 169 -1.07 14.14 -2.36
C GLY A 169 -0.32 14.79 -1.19
N CYS A 170 0.74 14.17 -0.68
CA CYS A 170 1.48 14.67 0.48
C CYS A 170 2.71 15.48 0.07
N PRO A 171 2.78 16.80 0.37
CA PRO A 171 3.94 17.63 0.05
C PRO A 171 5.16 17.34 0.94
N GLU A 172 4.97 16.65 2.07
CA GLU A 172 6.03 16.27 3.01
C GLU A 172 6.54 14.83 2.79
N PHE A 173 6.13 14.19 1.69
CA PHE A 173 6.53 12.83 1.34
C PHE A 173 6.22 11.78 2.43
N ILE A 174 5.24 12.07 3.28
CA ILE A 174 4.72 11.08 4.24
C ILE A 174 4.03 9.96 3.46
N ASP A 175 4.17 8.74 3.94
CA ASP A 175 3.43 7.57 3.45
C ASP A 175 2.21 7.27 4.36
N PRO A 176 1.09 8.02 4.28
CA PRO A 176 0.01 7.97 5.25
C PRO A 176 -0.67 6.60 5.34
N ASN A 177 -0.78 5.89 4.21
CA ASN A 177 -1.33 4.55 4.17
C ASN A 177 -0.44 3.52 4.89
N HIS A 178 0.89 3.71 4.87
CA HIS A 178 1.83 2.87 5.62
C HIS A 178 1.78 3.17 7.12
N VAL A 179 1.59 4.43 7.49
CA VAL A 179 1.29 4.83 8.89
C VAL A 179 0.02 4.12 9.37
N GLY A 180 -1.05 4.18 8.58
CA GLY A 180 -2.30 3.49 8.92
C GLY A 180 -2.15 1.96 8.98
N LEU A 181 -1.37 1.37 8.07
CA LEU A 181 -1.07 -0.07 8.12
C LEU A 181 -0.30 -0.44 9.41
N PHE A 182 0.68 0.37 9.81
CA PHE A 182 1.40 0.18 11.06
C PHE A 182 0.44 0.23 12.25
N ALA A 183 -0.40 1.27 12.33
CA ALA A 183 -1.38 1.43 13.41
C ALA A 183 -2.33 0.23 13.51
N ARG A 184 -2.86 -0.25 12.38
CA ARG A 184 -3.70 -1.46 12.34
C ARG A 184 -2.96 -2.71 12.82
N ARG A 185 -1.70 -2.87 12.41
CA ARG A 185 -0.87 -4.03 12.81
C ARG A 185 -0.55 -3.99 14.29
N VAL A 186 -0.21 -2.82 14.84
CA VAL A 186 0.02 -2.63 16.27
C VAL A 186 -1.23 -2.97 17.07
N THR A 187 -2.38 -2.43 16.68
CA THR A 187 -3.66 -2.75 17.31
C THR A 187 -3.94 -4.25 17.27
N GLY A 188 -3.76 -4.87 16.10
CA GLY A 188 -3.94 -6.30 15.96
C GLY A 188 -2.97 -7.12 16.80
N TYR A 189 -1.71 -6.71 16.89
CA TYR A 189 -0.69 -7.43 17.62
C TYR A 189 -0.90 -7.39 19.14
N PHE A 190 -1.15 -6.20 19.70
CA PHE A 190 -1.23 -6.03 21.16
C PHE A 190 -2.63 -6.32 21.73
N HIS A 191 -3.69 -6.17 20.94
CA HIS A 191 -5.05 -6.22 21.48
C HIS A 191 -5.93 -7.36 20.93
N THR A 192 -5.69 -7.81 19.68
CA THR A 192 -6.64 -8.74 19.03
C THR A 192 -6.04 -10.03 18.51
N ARG A 193 -4.71 -10.17 18.45
CA ARG A 193 -4.08 -11.38 17.90
C ARG A 193 -4.22 -12.59 18.81
N PRO A 194 -4.71 -13.74 18.31
CA PRO A 194 -4.78 -15.00 19.08
C PRO A 194 -3.44 -15.43 19.64
N SER A 195 -2.33 -15.28 18.89
CA SER A 195 -0.98 -15.59 19.35
C SER A 195 -0.56 -14.77 20.56
N ASN A 196 -0.90 -13.48 20.56
CA ASN A 196 -0.64 -12.60 21.68
C ASN A 196 -1.52 -12.95 22.90
N LEU A 197 -2.78 -13.34 22.64
CA LEU A 197 -3.68 -13.83 23.69
C LEU A 197 -3.11 -15.06 24.39
N ILE A 198 -2.58 -16.04 23.64
CA ILE A 198 -1.95 -17.24 24.20
C ILE A 198 -0.76 -16.88 25.09
N ASN A 199 0.10 -15.97 24.63
CA ASN A 199 1.26 -15.53 25.40
C ASN A 199 0.83 -14.78 26.68
N ARG A 200 -0.21 -13.94 26.60
CA ARG A 200 -0.78 -13.24 27.76
C ARG A 200 -1.39 -14.21 28.76
N LEU A 201 -2.14 -15.21 28.28
CA LEU A 201 -2.70 -16.25 29.14
C LEU A 201 -1.59 -17.04 29.85
N ALA A 202 -0.52 -17.36 29.13
CA ALA A 202 0.64 -18.02 29.74
C ALA A 202 1.31 -17.14 30.80
N ALA A 203 1.41 -15.82 30.58
CA ALA A 203 1.95 -14.86 31.53
C ALA A 203 1.06 -14.71 32.78
N VAL A 204 -0.27 -14.69 32.60
CA VAL A 204 -1.23 -14.71 33.72
C VAL A 204 -1.10 -16.01 34.52
N ASN A 205 -1.09 -17.15 33.86
CA ASN A 205 -0.98 -18.46 34.53
C ASN A 205 0.35 -18.64 35.28
N SER A 206 1.42 -17.99 34.81
CA SER A 206 2.72 -18.00 35.48
C SER A 206 2.87 -16.93 36.59
N GLY A 207 1.87 -16.09 36.78
CA GLY A 207 1.93 -14.96 37.71
C GLY A 207 2.84 -13.80 37.28
N MET A 208 3.30 -13.79 36.02
CA MET A 208 4.09 -12.68 35.49
C MET A 208 3.23 -11.48 35.04
N LEU A 209 1.94 -11.71 34.85
CA LEU A 209 0.96 -10.67 34.50
C LEU A 209 -0.24 -10.80 35.46
N ASP A 210 -0.48 -9.78 36.26
CA ASP A 210 -1.70 -9.66 37.07
C ASP A 210 -2.77 -8.96 36.20
N VAL A 211 -3.97 -9.54 36.16
CA VAL A 211 -5.10 -8.99 35.40
C VAL A 211 -6.24 -8.76 36.36
N ASP A 212 -6.60 -7.51 36.54
CA ASP A 212 -7.83 -7.16 37.25
C ASP A 212 -9.02 -7.57 36.36
N ILE A 213 -9.77 -8.58 36.83
CA ILE A 213 -10.90 -9.16 36.07
C ILE A 213 -12.16 -8.27 36.23
N ASP A 214 -12.14 -7.37 37.19
CA ASP A 214 -13.27 -6.49 37.50
C ASP A 214 -13.19 -5.14 36.76
N GLU A 215 -12.11 -4.87 36.01
CA GLU A 215 -11.99 -3.68 35.19
C GLU A 215 -12.81 -3.89 33.90
N GLU A 216 -14.02 -3.31 33.86
CA GLU A 216 -14.82 -3.23 32.62
C GLU A 216 -14.03 -2.51 31.56
N VAL A 217 -13.60 -3.24 30.54
CA VAL A 217 -12.95 -2.68 29.36
C VAL A 217 -14.02 -1.98 28.52
N LEU A 218 -14.15 -0.66 28.72
CA LEU A 218 -14.94 0.22 27.87
C LEU A 218 -14.25 0.48 26.53
#